data_62dd21cb54ea33193768f4b48bab6b54
#
_entry.id   62dd21cb54ea33193768f4b48bab6b54
#
_cell.length_a   1.000
_cell.length_b   1.000
_cell.length_c   1.000
_cell.angle_alpha   90.00
_cell.angle_beta   90.00
_cell.angle_gamma   90.00
#
_symmetry.space_group_name_H-M   'P 1'
#
loop_
_entity.id
_entity.type
_entity.pdbx_description
1 polymer ?
#
loop_
_entity_poly.entity_id
_entity_poly.type
_entity_poly.pdbx_seq_one_letter_code
_entity_poly.pdbx_strand_id
1 'polypeptide(L)'
;MRRFFVFVVFCGLCVVIGAVPAKPIVKDSVLADGSVVQMVLRGDEFYHYYEQITDCGLRITDYRQQIVERRERAIAKRRMSDTQAERPYMLGRAPHQAERGLAILVEFSDNSFTKVRQNFDDLLNKDGYDYNGATGSAMNYFKDASNGRYVPQFDVFGPYKLDREMSYYGQNDREGLDMHPDQMVVDAVAKLAADSLAGVDFADYDTDNDGNIDNVFIYYAGYGENEGAPEDAVWPHAWEVYDEYVMGQLSYSGKRIKSYACTSELQGSVGSTMCGIGTFCHEFSHVLGLPDFYVTDYGSSHKTLGDWDIMDAGAYLNDGNTPPTYSAHERFYLGWLTPEILKDSGDYVLEELQKSNKAYIITEIGEHNLDGGKPNPNTYFLLENRQKTGWDAYLPGHGMMISKTIYDEDKWYNNVPNNDKNSQGYDIIEADGKAPNGSYGKAGDLFPGTSKITSYVLYAKYLIADIEEVDGVISFSFEEEQEVSVDNEECVFGLISRLNDSELLGVSVGTIVYCYDGVGRLLWRKECVGNSLTFDTPNGLYVLRIIDGENVRVIKGI
;
A
#
# COMPACT_ATOMS: atom_id res chain seq x y z
N MET A 1 45.74 26.24 -23.24
CA MET A 1 45.38 25.04 -22.43
C MET A 1 44.02 25.29 -21.80
N ARG A 2 42.93 24.85 -22.44
CA ARG A 2 41.57 24.89 -21.90
C ARG A 2 41.36 23.60 -21.11
N ARG A 3 41.14 23.70 -19.79
CA ARG A 3 40.72 22.57 -18.95
C ARG A 3 39.23 22.36 -19.15
N PHE A 4 38.87 21.24 -19.76
CA PHE A 4 37.51 20.69 -19.73
C PHE A 4 37.28 20.09 -18.34
N PHE A 5 36.34 20.65 -17.58
CA PHE A 5 35.75 19.98 -16.43
C PHE A 5 34.65 19.05 -16.98
N VAL A 6 34.89 17.78 -16.89
CA VAL A 6 33.85 16.77 -17.07
C VAL A 6 33.07 16.69 -15.76
N PHE A 7 31.87 17.23 -15.75
CA PHE A 7 30.89 16.93 -14.70
C PHE A 7 30.42 15.49 -14.94
N VAL A 8 30.90 14.56 -14.14
CA VAL A 8 30.28 13.23 -14.01
C VAL A 8 29.05 13.45 -13.13
N VAL A 9 27.89 13.47 -13.76
CA VAL A 9 26.62 13.35 -13.06
C VAL A 9 26.56 11.90 -12.56
N PHE A 10 26.80 11.71 -11.29
CA PHE A 10 26.44 10.47 -10.61
C PHE A 10 24.90 10.43 -10.57
N CYS A 11 24.28 9.73 -11.50
CA CYS A 11 22.96 9.17 -11.30
C CYS A 11 23.12 8.09 -10.23
N GLY A 12 22.81 8.44 -8.99
CA GLY A 12 22.70 7.47 -7.91
C GLY A 12 21.52 6.55 -8.22
N LEU A 13 21.78 5.30 -8.59
CA LEU A 13 20.78 4.25 -8.60
C LEU A 13 20.29 4.07 -7.15
N CYS A 14 19.03 4.32 -6.92
CA CYS A 14 18.37 4.02 -5.66
C CYS A 14 18.05 2.53 -5.65
N VAL A 15 18.61 1.79 -4.71
CA VAL A 15 18.22 0.42 -4.38
C VAL A 15 17.07 0.49 -3.41
N VAL A 16 16.09 -0.34 -3.61
CA VAL A 16 14.85 -0.31 -2.88
C VAL A 16 14.65 -1.58 -2.09
N ILE A 17 14.04 -1.45 -0.96
CA ILE A 17 13.88 -2.43 0.07
C ILE A 17 12.48 -2.25 0.64
N GLY A 18 11.75 -3.35 0.77
CA GLY A 18 10.44 -3.39 1.38
C GLY A 18 10.51 -4.01 2.77
N ALA A 19 9.71 -3.50 3.69
CA ALA A 19 9.38 -4.17 4.94
C ALA A 19 8.07 -3.63 5.50
N VAL A 20 7.40 -4.43 6.33
CA VAL A 20 6.21 -3.93 7.02
C VAL A 20 6.54 -2.70 7.87
N PRO A 21 5.71 -1.64 7.83
CA PRO A 21 5.86 -0.53 8.74
C PRO A 21 5.71 -1.01 10.19
N ALA A 22 6.26 -0.26 11.15
CA ALA A 22 6.08 -0.56 12.57
C ALA A 22 4.58 -0.65 12.91
N LYS A 23 4.17 -1.73 13.60
CA LYS A 23 2.82 -1.81 14.16
C LYS A 23 2.67 -0.66 15.16
N PRO A 24 1.63 0.18 15.08
CA PRO A 24 1.49 1.38 15.92
C PRO A 24 1.08 1.02 17.36
N ILE A 25 1.96 0.35 18.06
CA ILE A 25 1.79 -0.05 19.44
C ILE A 25 1.93 1.15 20.34
N VAL A 26 0.91 1.37 21.18
CA VAL A 26 0.93 2.44 22.18
C VAL A 26 1.44 1.88 23.52
N LYS A 27 2.45 2.55 24.09
CA LYS A 27 2.95 2.24 25.43
C LYS A 27 3.02 3.49 26.31
N ASP A 28 2.84 3.32 27.61
CA ASP A 28 3.11 4.37 28.58
C ASP A 28 4.62 4.50 28.81
N SER A 29 5.11 5.72 28.80
CA SER A 29 6.51 6.05 29.07
C SER A 29 6.63 7.15 30.13
N VAL A 30 7.61 7.00 31.04
CA VAL A 30 7.85 7.96 32.10
C VAL A 30 8.96 8.92 31.65
N LEU A 31 8.62 10.20 31.54
CA LEU A 31 9.60 11.25 31.20
C LEU A 31 10.51 11.57 32.38
N ALA A 32 11.61 12.28 32.11
CA ALA A 32 12.62 12.66 33.12
C ALA A 32 12.06 13.51 34.27
N ASP A 33 10.94 14.20 34.07
CA ASP A 33 10.22 14.97 35.09
C ASP A 33 9.21 14.15 35.91
N GLY A 34 9.10 12.83 35.63
CA GLY A 34 8.18 11.89 36.29
C GLY A 34 6.77 11.87 35.70
N SER A 35 6.48 12.66 34.67
CA SER A 35 5.18 12.59 33.98
C SER A 35 5.06 11.32 33.14
N VAL A 36 3.86 10.73 33.08
CA VAL A 36 3.56 9.59 32.21
C VAL A 36 2.93 10.10 30.91
N VAL A 37 3.49 9.66 29.80
CA VAL A 37 3.01 10.00 28.45
C VAL A 37 2.77 8.74 27.64
N GLN A 38 1.84 8.80 26.70
CA GLN A 38 1.64 7.74 25.74
C GLN A 38 2.55 7.95 24.53
N MET A 39 3.23 6.88 24.16
CA MET A 39 4.13 6.83 23.02
C MET A 39 3.65 5.77 22.04
N VAL A 40 3.77 6.01 20.74
CA VAL A 40 3.41 5.06 19.67
C VAL A 40 4.65 4.71 18.85
N LEU A 41 4.84 3.42 18.56
CA LEU A 41 5.92 2.93 17.69
C LEU A 41 5.68 3.39 16.25
N ARG A 42 6.72 3.89 15.60
CA ARG A 42 6.77 4.38 14.23
C ARG A 42 8.03 3.92 13.54
N GLY A 43 7.99 3.86 12.23
CA GLY A 43 9.17 3.59 11.42
C GLY A 43 9.10 2.30 10.64
N ASP A 44 10.24 1.86 10.19
CA ASP A 44 10.47 0.62 9.44
C ASP A 44 11.83 0.01 9.86
N GLU A 45 12.31 -0.98 9.13
CA GLU A 45 13.60 -1.66 9.34
C GLU A 45 14.82 -0.76 9.21
N PHE A 46 14.68 0.44 8.61
CA PHE A 46 15.79 1.39 8.49
C PHE A 46 15.88 2.33 9.66
N TYR A 47 14.73 2.71 10.20
CA TYR A 47 14.68 3.57 11.36
C TYR A 47 13.31 3.55 12.00
N HIS A 48 13.25 3.19 13.26
CA HIS A 48 12.04 3.20 14.06
C HIS A 48 12.24 3.99 15.35
N TYR A 49 11.15 4.52 15.90
CA TYR A 49 11.16 5.36 17.08
C TYR A 49 9.80 5.41 17.75
N TYR A 50 9.79 5.82 19.00
CA TYR A 50 8.54 6.07 19.72
C TYR A 50 8.18 7.55 19.67
N GLU A 51 7.00 7.86 19.14
CA GLU A 51 6.46 9.21 19.04
C GLU A 51 5.42 9.47 20.15
N GLN A 52 5.46 10.66 20.77
CA GLN A 52 4.52 11.02 21.83
C GLN A 52 3.14 11.37 21.26
N ILE A 53 2.08 10.77 21.83
CA ILE A 53 0.69 11.12 21.55
C ILE A 53 0.30 12.32 22.41
N THR A 54 -0.27 13.38 21.82
CA THR A 54 -0.76 14.57 22.54
C THR A 54 -2.24 14.83 22.24
N ASP A 55 -2.92 15.62 23.08
CA ASP A 55 -4.33 16.00 22.90
C ASP A 55 -4.63 16.73 21.57
N CYS A 56 -3.62 17.31 20.94
CA CYS A 56 -3.73 17.98 19.63
C CYS A 56 -3.32 17.07 18.46
N GLY A 57 -3.14 15.79 18.68
CA GLY A 57 -2.57 14.84 17.74
C GLY A 57 -1.09 14.55 18.02
N LEU A 58 -0.43 13.91 17.07
CA LEU A 58 0.98 13.52 17.20
C LEU A 58 1.87 14.77 17.29
N ARG A 59 2.72 14.83 18.31
CA ARG A 59 3.73 15.87 18.42
C ARG A 59 4.95 15.44 17.61
N ILE A 60 5.14 16.08 16.48
CA ILE A 60 6.38 15.95 15.75
C ILE A 60 7.44 16.66 16.59
N THR A 61 8.33 15.89 17.16
CA THR A 61 9.48 16.43 17.89
C THR A 61 10.37 17.19 16.90
N ASP A 62 11.11 18.20 17.39
CA ASP A 62 12.09 19.00 16.61
C ASP A 62 13.24 18.15 16.02
N TYR A 63 13.15 16.83 16.07
CA TYR A 63 14.14 15.85 15.62
C TYR A 63 13.93 15.33 14.20
N ARG A 64 12.91 15.79 13.45
CA ARG A 64 12.64 15.30 12.08
C ARG A 64 13.87 15.26 11.19
N GLN A 65 14.64 16.33 11.17
CA GLN A 65 15.85 16.40 10.36
C GLN A 65 16.90 15.36 10.80
N GLN A 66 17.02 15.11 12.09
CA GLN A 66 17.93 14.08 12.60
C GLN A 66 17.45 12.67 12.26
N ILE A 67 16.13 12.44 12.25
CA ILE A 67 15.51 11.19 11.85
C ILE A 67 15.82 10.91 10.37
N VAL A 68 15.54 11.87 9.49
CA VAL A 68 15.86 11.79 8.06
C VAL A 68 17.35 11.50 7.83
N GLU A 69 18.23 12.27 8.49
CA GLU A 69 19.69 12.08 8.36
C GLU A 69 20.17 10.71 8.86
N ARG A 70 19.53 10.14 9.88
CA ARG A 70 19.85 8.78 10.37
C ARG A 70 19.43 7.73 9.39
N ARG A 71 18.18 7.83 8.89
CA ARG A 71 17.65 6.90 7.88
C ARG A 71 18.47 6.94 6.59
N GLU A 72 18.78 8.13 6.07
CA GLU A 72 19.65 8.27 4.89
C GLU A 72 21.02 7.63 5.11
N ARG A 73 21.60 7.76 6.31
CA ARG A 73 22.86 7.08 6.66
C ARG A 73 22.70 5.57 6.73
N ALA A 74 21.60 5.08 7.30
CA ALA A 74 21.30 3.66 7.38
C ALA A 74 21.15 3.06 5.97
N ILE A 75 20.36 3.69 5.11
CA ILE A 75 20.20 3.32 3.71
C ILE A 75 21.55 3.38 2.97
N ALA A 76 22.33 4.45 3.16
CA ALA A 76 23.64 4.61 2.52
C ALA A 76 24.62 3.53 2.99
N LYS A 77 24.61 3.14 4.27
CA LYS A 77 25.46 2.08 4.80
C LYS A 77 25.15 0.73 4.14
N ARG A 78 23.87 0.39 4.00
CA ARG A 78 23.46 -0.82 3.28
C ARG A 78 23.83 -0.76 1.78
N ARG A 79 23.72 0.43 1.15
CA ARG A 79 24.12 0.67 -0.25
C ARG A 79 25.63 0.63 -0.48
N MET A 80 26.47 0.95 0.49
CA MET A 80 27.94 0.90 0.34
C MET A 80 28.48 -0.52 0.22
N SER A 81 27.71 -1.54 0.56
CA SER A 81 28.00 -2.93 0.26
C SER A 81 27.73 -3.29 -1.20
N ASP A 82 27.07 -2.40 -1.95
CA ASP A 82 26.58 -2.64 -3.31
C ASP A 82 27.40 -1.86 -4.34
N THR A 83 28.48 -2.45 -4.81
CA THR A 83 29.37 -1.83 -5.83
C THR A 83 29.06 -2.21 -7.28
N GLN A 84 28.10 -3.11 -7.54
CA GLN A 84 27.67 -3.52 -8.88
C GLN A 84 26.18 -3.91 -8.91
N ALA A 85 25.29 -2.94 -8.77
CA ALA A 85 23.86 -3.20 -8.84
C ALA A 85 23.40 -3.58 -10.24
N GLU A 86 23.17 -4.86 -10.48
CA GLU A 86 22.07 -5.26 -11.34
C GLU A 86 20.76 -4.83 -10.66
N ARG A 87 19.73 -4.51 -11.45
CA ARG A 87 18.43 -4.06 -10.91
C ARG A 87 17.94 -4.99 -9.81
N PRO A 88 17.37 -4.47 -8.68
CA PRO A 88 16.84 -5.30 -7.60
C PRO A 88 15.89 -6.37 -8.12
N TYR A 89 16.04 -7.58 -7.61
CA TYR A 89 15.30 -8.75 -8.07
C TYR A 89 13.81 -8.68 -7.69
N MET A 90 13.50 -8.13 -6.53
CA MET A 90 12.15 -8.15 -5.95
C MET A 90 11.26 -6.99 -6.38
N LEU A 91 11.82 -5.82 -6.63
CA LEU A 91 11.07 -4.60 -6.89
C LEU A 91 11.28 -4.13 -8.32
N GLY A 92 10.20 -3.79 -9.02
CA GLY A 92 10.21 -3.34 -10.41
C GLY A 92 10.43 -4.43 -11.46
N ARG A 93 10.31 -5.70 -11.06
CA ARG A 93 10.17 -6.81 -12.01
C ARG A 93 8.76 -6.78 -12.60
N ALA A 94 8.62 -7.25 -13.86
CA ALA A 94 7.30 -7.58 -14.38
C ALA A 94 6.58 -8.53 -13.39
N PRO A 95 5.26 -8.42 -13.19
CA PRO A 95 4.52 -9.28 -12.29
C PRO A 95 4.92 -10.73 -12.44
N HIS A 96 5.42 -11.33 -11.37
CA HIS A 96 5.95 -12.68 -11.35
C HIS A 96 5.05 -13.56 -10.47
N GLN A 97 4.79 -14.79 -10.91
CA GLN A 97 3.98 -15.75 -10.18
C GLN A 97 4.87 -16.92 -9.75
N ALA A 98 5.54 -16.75 -8.61
CA ALA A 98 6.28 -17.84 -7.98
C ALA A 98 5.31 -18.92 -7.49
N GLU A 99 5.26 -20.07 -8.17
CA GLU A 99 4.32 -21.16 -7.86
C GLU A 99 4.66 -21.87 -6.55
N ARG A 100 5.95 -21.88 -6.17
CA ARG A 100 6.43 -22.48 -4.91
C ARG A 100 7.26 -21.48 -4.12
N GLY A 101 6.98 -21.43 -2.82
CA GLY A 101 7.74 -20.63 -1.86
C GLY A 101 8.52 -21.54 -0.89
N LEU A 102 9.76 -21.17 -0.60
CA LEU A 102 10.64 -21.86 0.34
C LEU A 102 10.57 -21.17 1.71
N ALA A 103 9.99 -21.83 2.71
CA ALA A 103 9.92 -21.34 4.09
C ALA A 103 10.84 -22.17 5.01
N ILE A 104 11.72 -21.49 5.74
CA ILE A 104 12.68 -22.12 6.66
C ILE A 104 12.40 -21.62 8.07
N LEU A 105 12.19 -22.56 9.00
CA LEU A 105 12.02 -22.27 10.42
C LEU A 105 13.39 -22.27 11.11
N VAL A 106 13.74 -21.19 11.80
CA VAL A 106 15.01 -21.06 12.51
C VAL A 106 14.83 -20.79 13.99
N GLU A 107 15.58 -21.51 14.80
CA GLU A 107 15.78 -21.28 16.22
C GLU A 107 17.16 -20.67 16.46
N PHE A 108 17.28 -19.84 17.47
CA PHE A 108 18.58 -19.33 17.90
C PHE A 108 19.18 -20.20 19.01
N SER A 109 20.47 -20.02 19.32
CA SER A 109 21.10 -20.80 20.39
C SER A 109 20.42 -20.60 21.75
N ASP A 110 19.83 -19.41 21.96
CA ASP A 110 19.18 -18.95 23.19
C ASP A 110 17.63 -18.88 23.08
N ASN A 111 17.05 -18.99 21.88
CA ASN A 111 15.60 -18.87 21.68
C ASN A 111 15.10 -19.99 20.76
N SER A 112 14.05 -20.71 21.20
CA SER A 112 13.47 -21.83 20.48
C SER A 112 11.98 -21.62 20.26
N PHE A 113 11.43 -22.24 19.20
CA PHE A 113 10.02 -22.18 18.89
C PHE A 113 9.15 -22.72 20.03
N THR A 114 8.02 -22.07 20.23
CA THR A 114 6.91 -22.56 21.05
C THR A 114 5.88 -23.33 20.20
N LYS A 115 5.89 -23.10 18.88
CA LYS A 115 5.03 -23.75 17.90
C LYS A 115 5.78 -24.84 17.16
N VAL A 116 5.04 -25.85 16.70
CA VAL A 116 5.62 -26.93 15.88
C VAL A 116 5.53 -26.60 14.39
N ARG A 117 6.37 -27.22 13.57
CA ARG A 117 6.38 -27.02 12.11
C ARG A 117 5.00 -27.12 11.47
N GLN A 118 4.15 -28.05 11.93
CA GLN A 118 2.80 -28.20 11.39
C GLN A 118 1.95 -26.93 11.53
N ASN A 119 2.17 -26.13 12.59
CA ASN A 119 1.44 -24.87 12.73
C ASN A 119 1.78 -23.87 11.61
N PHE A 120 3.04 -23.83 11.18
CA PHE A 120 3.49 -22.99 10.06
C PHE A 120 3.02 -23.52 8.71
N ASP A 121 3.04 -24.84 8.54
CA ASP A 121 2.48 -25.47 7.35
C ASP A 121 0.98 -25.22 7.23
N ASP A 122 0.24 -25.34 8.35
CA ASP A 122 -1.19 -25.00 8.39
C ASP A 122 -1.43 -23.50 8.10
N LEU A 123 -0.62 -22.60 8.69
CA LEU A 123 -0.69 -21.15 8.47
C LEU A 123 -0.52 -20.78 7.00
N LEU A 124 0.39 -21.45 6.30
CA LEU A 124 0.74 -21.12 4.93
C LEU A 124 -0.13 -21.85 3.90
N ASN A 125 -0.54 -23.10 4.15
CA ASN A 125 -1.11 -23.96 3.10
C ASN A 125 -2.49 -24.54 3.39
N LYS A 126 -2.94 -24.58 4.67
CA LYS A 126 -4.18 -25.29 5.01
C LYS A 126 -5.41 -24.58 4.47
N ASP A 127 -6.18 -25.29 3.64
CA ASP A 127 -7.47 -24.79 3.17
C ASP A 127 -8.44 -24.60 4.34
N GLY A 128 -9.05 -23.41 4.43
CA GLY A 128 -9.94 -23.05 5.54
C GLY A 128 -9.23 -22.93 6.90
N TYR A 129 -7.97 -22.47 6.94
CA TYR A 129 -7.29 -22.15 8.18
C TYR A 129 -8.02 -21.05 8.95
N ASP A 130 -8.30 -21.30 10.24
CA ASP A 130 -9.14 -20.45 11.09
C ASP A 130 -8.56 -20.16 12.48
N TYR A 131 -7.29 -20.51 12.71
CA TYR A 131 -6.64 -20.26 14.00
C TYR A 131 -6.64 -18.77 14.33
N ASN A 132 -6.97 -18.46 15.58
CA ASN A 132 -7.04 -17.09 16.12
C ASN A 132 -7.96 -16.14 15.31
N GLY A 133 -9.01 -16.67 14.70
CA GLY A 133 -9.97 -15.89 13.90
C GLY A 133 -9.47 -15.51 12.50
N ALA A 134 -8.50 -16.25 11.97
CA ALA A 134 -8.03 -16.08 10.61
C ALA A 134 -9.14 -16.41 9.59
N THR A 135 -9.16 -15.71 8.47
CA THR A 135 -10.08 -15.95 7.36
C THR A 135 -9.62 -17.13 6.50
N GLY A 136 -8.34 -17.42 6.48
CA GLY A 136 -7.73 -18.50 5.72
C GLY A 136 -6.22 -18.53 5.89
N SER A 137 -5.54 -19.44 5.20
CA SER A 137 -4.08 -19.50 5.09
C SER A 137 -3.54 -18.49 4.09
N ALA A 138 -2.20 -18.34 4.02
CA ALA A 138 -1.57 -17.51 2.99
C ALA A 138 -1.92 -18.00 1.57
N MET A 139 -1.94 -19.31 1.34
CA MET A 139 -2.39 -19.89 0.06
C MET A 139 -3.84 -19.49 -0.25
N ASN A 140 -4.77 -19.54 0.73
CA ASN A 140 -6.14 -19.08 0.54
C ASN A 140 -6.19 -17.59 0.19
N TYR A 141 -5.39 -16.76 0.85
CA TYR A 141 -5.30 -15.33 0.57
C TYR A 141 -4.97 -15.04 -0.90
N PHE A 142 -3.87 -15.60 -1.41
CA PHE A 142 -3.46 -15.39 -2.80
C PHE A 142 -4.44 -16.02 -3.81
N LYS A 143 -4.99 -17.19 -3.50
CA LYS A 143 -6.01 -17.84 -4.32
C LYS A 143 -7.26 -16.96 -4.48
N ASP A 144 -7.76 -16.41 -3.37
CA ASP A 144 -8.97 -15.58 -3.38
C ASP A 144 -8.69 -14.21 -4.03
N ALA A 145 -7.57 -13.57 -3.68
CA ALA A 145 -7.15 -12.30 -4.27
C ALA A 145 -6.95 -12.38 -5.79
N SER A 146 -6.48 -13.51 -6.31
CA SER A 146 -6.28 -13.76 -7.74
C SER A 146 -7.50 -14.32 -8.47
N ASN A 147 -8.63 -14.49 -7.78
CA ASN A 147 -9.80 -15.20 -8.31
C ASN A 147 -9.43 -16.62 -8.82
N GLY A 148 -8.60 -17.33 -8.07
CA GLY A 148 -8.15 -18.69 -8.34
C GLY A 148 -7.08 -18.84 -9.43
N ARG A 149 -6.54 -17.75 -9.97
CA ARG A 149 -5.49 -17.79 -11.02
C ARG A 149 -4.11 -18.09 -10.46
N TYR A 150 -3.87 -17.77 -9.19
CA TYR A 150 -2.62 -17.98 -8.51
C TYR A 150 -2.86 -18.71 -7.19
N VAL A 151 -2.30 -19.91 -7.07
CA VAL A 151 -2.46 -20.79 -5.91
C VAL A 151 -1.07 -21.31 -5.52
N PRO A 152 -0.27 -20.50 -4.82
CA PRO A 152 1.09 -20.87 -4.44
C PRO A 152 1.07 -22.02 -3.42
N GLN A 153 2.15 -22.81 -3.41
CA GLN A 153 2.44 -23.78 -2.38
C GLN A 153 3.70 -23.37 -1.63
N PHE A 154 3.67 -23.43 -0.31
CA PHE A 154 4.80 -23.08 0.53
C PHE A 154 5.37 -24.33 1.21
N ASP A 155 6.61 -24.68 0.89
CA ASP A 155 7.30 -25.81 1.50
C ASP A 155 7.99 -25.36 2.78
N VAL A 156 7.62 -25.95 3.92
CA VAL A 156 8.12 -25.57 5.24
C VAL A 156 9.15 -26.58 5.73
N PHE A 157 10.36 -26.10 6.01
CA PHE A 157 11.49 -26.91 6.48
C PHE A 157 11.94 -26.49 7.88
N GLY A 158 12.56 -27.42 8.62
CA GLY A 158 13.07 -27.18 9.95
C GLY A 158 12.13 -27.65 11.07
N PRO A 159 12.24 -27.11 12.32
CA PRO A 159 13.14 -25.99 12.67
C PRO A 159 14.61 -26.36 12.71
N TYR A 160 15.45 -25.43 12.25
CA TYR A 160 16.90 -25.55 12.33
C TYR A 160 17.47 -24.63 13.42
N LYS A 161 18.26 -25.19 14.32
CA LYS A 161 18.90 -24.41 15.37
C LYS A 161 20.20 -23.80 14.86
N LEU A 162 20.24 -22.46 14.87
CA LEU A 162 21.42 -21.68 14.53
C LEU A 162 22.41 -21.66 15.71
N ASP A 163 23.68 -21.44 15.40
CA ASP A 163 24.76 -21.55 16.38
C ASP A 163 24.93 -20.27 17.22
N ARG A 164 24.30 -19.17 16.83
CA ARG A 164 24.39 -17.86 17.48
C ARG A 164 23.10 -17.53 18.22
N GLU A 165 23.21 -16.59 19.18
CA GLU A 165 22.07 -15.99 19.89
C GLU A 165 21.28 -15.07 18.94
N MET A 166 20.00 -14.81 19.26
CA MET A 166 19.14 -13.93 18.48
C MET A 166 19.77 -12.54 18.31
N SER A 167 20.33 -12.01 19.39
CA SER A 167 20.99 -10.71 19.42
C SER A 167 22.18 -10.58 18.45
N TYR A 168 22.82 -11.69 18.05
CA TYR A 168 23.87 -11.63 17.03
C TYR A 168 23.32 -11.22 15.67
N TYR A 169 22.12 -11.64 15.32
CA TYR A 169 21.47 -11.35 14.03
C TYR A 169 20.69 -10.05 14.05
N GLY A 170 19.90 -9.81 15.12
CA GLY A 170 18.92 -8.75 15.22
C GLY A 170 19.34 -7.53 16.02
N GLN A 171 20.36 -7.64 16.92
CA GLN A 171 20.73 -6.48 17.72
C GLN A 171 21.01 -5.26 16.84
N ASN A 172 20.35 -4.15 17.18
CA ASN A 172 20.49 -2.89 16.47
C ASN A 172 21.92 -2.32 16.60
N ASP A 173 22.45 -1.87 15.47
CA ASP A 173 23.67 -1.07 15.44
C ASP A 173 23.39 0.38 15.85
N ARG A 174 24.38 1.27 15.71
CA ARG A 174 24.26 2.70 16.11
C ARG A 174 23.26 3.48 15.26
N GLU A 175 22.97 3.00 14.08
CA GLU A 175 22.01 3.58 13.15
C GLU A 175 20.60 2.99 13.32
N GLY A 176 20.44 1.96 14.16
CA GLY A 176 19.16 1.29 14.42
C GLY A 176 18.85 0.18 13.40
N LEU A 177 19.88 -0.41 12.78
CA LEU A 177 19.74 -1.52 11.85
C LEU A 177 20.15 -2.83 12.51
N ASP A 178 19.46 -3.92 12.19
CA ASP A 178 19.89 -5.26 12.52
C ASP A 178 21.33 -5.50 12.06
N MET A 179 22.17 -6.07 12.92
CA MET A 179 23.59 -6.21 12.65
C MET A 179 23.93 -7.23 11.58
N HIS A 180 23.25 -8.39 11.56
CA HIS A 180 23.59 -9.50 10.68
C HIS A 180 22.38 -10.29 10.17
N PRO A 181 21.31 -9.64 9.65
CA PRO A 181 20.09 -10.34 9.23
C PRO A 181 20.35 -11.24 8.00
N ASP A 182 21.23 -10.84 7.09
CA ASP A 182 21.68 -11.62 5.94
C ASP A 182 22.45 -12.88 6.35
N GLN A 183 23.25 -12.82 7.41
CA GLN A 183 23.94 -14.01 7.95
C GLN A 183 22.94 -15.03 8.52
N MET A 184 21.78 -14.58 9.05
CA MET A 184 20.72 -15.50 9.46
C MET A 184 20.24 -16.36 8.29
N VAL A 185 20.08 -15.76 7.11
CA VAL A 185 19.68 -16.49 5.89
C VAL A 185 20.76 -17.49 5.47
N VAL A 186 22.02 -17.07 5.46
CA VAL A 186 23.15 -17.95 5.13
C VAL A 186 23.16 -19.17 6.04
N ASP A 187 23.07 -18.94 7.35
CA ASP A 187 23.12 -20.01 8.35
C ASP A 187 21.90 -20.94 8.24
N ALA A 188 20.70 -20.38 8.00
CA ALA A 188 19.47 -21.15 7.81
C ALA A 188 19.52 -22.06 6.58
N VAL A 189 19.90 -21.49 5.43
CA VAL A 189 19.98 -22.23 4.16
C VAL A 189 21.09 -23.30 4.22
N ALA A 190 22.22 -22.99 4.86
CA ALA A 190 23.29 -23.99 5.05
C ALA A 190 22.83 -25.17 5.89
N LYS A 191 22.02 -24.94 6.95
CA LYS A 191 21.43 -26.02 7.77
C LYS A 191 20.45 -26.87 6.94
N LEU A 192 19.57 -26.23 6.15
CA LEU A 192 18.64 -26.93 5.24
C LEU A 192 19.40 -27.76 4.20
N ALA A 193 20.40 -27.19 3.55
CA ALA A 193 21.19 -27.88 2.52
C ALA A 193 21.98 -29.08 3.07
N ALA A 194 22.37 -29.03 4.35
CA ALA A 194 23.04 -30.13 5.04
C ALA A 194 22.08 -31.23 5.51
N ASP A 195 20.78 -30.98 5.56
CA ASP A 195 19.76 -31.95 5.98
C ASP A 195 19.39 -32.90 4.83
N SER A 196 20.07 -34.02 4.76
CA SER A 196 19.82 -35.05 3.73
C SER A 196 18.40 -35.67 3.80
N LEU A 197 17.68 -35.47 4.91
CA LEU A 197 16.31 -35.97 5.08
C LEU A 197 15.28 -34.98 4.55
N ALA A 198 15.64 -33.72 4.42
CA ALA A 198 14.75 -32.71 3.88
C ALA A 198 14.41 -32.95 2.40
N GLY A 199 15.38 -33.52 1.64
CA GLY A 199 15.17 -33.84 0.23
C GLY A 199 14.93 -32.61 -0.66
N VAL A 200 15.39 -31.41 -0.23
CA VAL A 200 15.18 -30.16 -0.96
C VAL A 200 16.02 -30.15 -2.22
N ASP A 201 15.40 -29.81 -3.37
CA ASP A 201 16.10 -29.35 -4.55
C ASP A 201 15.82 -27.86 -4.72
N PHE A 202 16.85 -27.05 -4.56
CA PHE A 202 16.71 -25.59 -4.69
C PHE A 202 16.32 -25.16 -6.11
N ALA A 203 16.50 -26.00 -7.11
CA ALA A 203 16.07 -25.72 -8.48
C ALA A 203 14.52 -25.67 -8.62
N ASP A 204 13.79 -26.30 -7.72
CA ASP A 204 12.31 -26.27 -7.72
C ASP A 204 11.72 -24.89 -7.40
N TYR A 205 12.53 -23.97 -6.88
CA TYR A 205 12.14 -22.62 -6.47
C TYR A 205 12.67 -21.51 -7.41
N ASP A 206 13.19 -21.88 -8.57
CA ASP A 206 13.55 -20.98 -9.67
C ASP A 206 12.53 -21.21 -10.80
N THR A 207 11.32 -20.64 -10.64
CA THR A 207 10.18 -20.97 -11.51
C THR A 207 10.25 -20.28 -12.86
N ASP A 208 10.99 -19.18 -13.00
CA ASP A 208 11.21 -18.49 -14.27
C ASP A 208 12.51 -18.85 -14.98
N ASN A 209 13.32 -19.72 -14.37
CA ASN A 209 14.58 -20.23 -14.88
C ASN A 209 15.64 -19.14 -15.14
N ASP A 210 15.67 -18.09 -14.36
CA ASP A 210 16.66 -17.02 -14.45
C ASP A 210 18.00 -17.36 -13.74
N GLY A 211 18.04 -18.49 -13.02
CA GLY A 211 19.19 -18.98 -12.27
C GLY A 211 19.21 -18.52 -10.81
N ASN A 212 18.18 -17.80 -10.37
CA ASN A 212 17.99 -17.42 -8.97
C ASN A 212 16.75 -18.13 -8.40
N ILE A 213 16.75 -18.38 -7.11
CA ILE A 213 15.57 -18.83 -6.37
C ILE A 213 14.64 -17.63 -6.20
N ASP A 214 13.34 -17.81 -6.47
CA ASP A 214 12.36 -16.72 -6.45
C ASP A 214 12.29 -16.01 -5.10
N ASN A 215 12.28 -16.77 -4.01
CA ASN A 215 12.34 -16.24 -2.65
C ASN A 215 12.68 -17.31 -1.61
N VAL A 216 13.34 -16.90 -0.53
CA VAL A 216 13.48 -17.66 0.72
C VAL A 216 12.79 -16.89 1.84
N PHE A 217 11.84 -17.50 2.52
CA PHE A 217 11.16 -16.91 3.66
C PHE A 217 11.65 -17.54 4.96
N ILE A 218 12.09 -16.73 5.92
CA ILE A 218 12.55 -17.19 7.24
C ILE A 218 11.49 -16.87 8.28
N TYR A 219 10.99 -17.92 8.97
CA TYR A 219 10.32 -17.74 10.24
C TYR A 219 11.32 -17.96 11.36
N TYR A 220 11.50 -16.96 12.23
CA TYR A 220 12.40 -17.08 13.39
C TYR A 220 11.63 -17.19 14.70
N ALA A 221 12.19 -17.93 15.66
CA ALA A 221 11.59 -18.16 16.97
C ALA A 221 11.47 -16.88 17.78
N GLY A 222 10.34 -16.70 18.47
CA GLY A 222 10.07 -15.57 19.35
C GLY A 222 9.32 -14.42 18.68
N TYR A 223 9.60 -13.18 19.09
CA TYR A 223 8.89 -11.97 18.70
C TYR A 223 9.69 -11.11 17.74
N GLY A 224 9.00 -10.27 16.94
CA GLY A 224 9.61 -9.30 16.04
C GLY A 224 9.66 -7.89 16.63
N GLU A 225 10.71 -7.15 16.32
CA GLU A 225 10.88 -5.79 16.82
C GLU A 225 9.79 -4.83 16.29
N ASN A 226 9.29 -5.05 15.07
CA ASN A 226 8.17 -4.30 14.46
C ASN A 226 6.89 -4.29 15.30
N GLU A 227 6.72 -5.25 16.17
CA GLU A 227 5.60 -5.36 17.11
C GLU A 227 6.02 -5.08 18.58
N GLY A 228 7.13 -4.39 18.79
CA GLY A 228 7.57 -3.87 20.09
C GLY A 228 8.40 -4.84 20.92
N ALA A 229 8.98 -5.88 20.33
CA ALA A 229 10.03 -6.67 20.98
C ALA A 229 11.28 -5.80 21.27
N PRO A 230 12.20 -6.25 22.15
CA PRO A 230 13.45 -5.55 22.40
C PRO A 230 14.33 -5.42 21.16
N GLU A 231 15.24 -4.43 21.15
CA GLU A 231 16.23 -4.15 20.10
C GLU A 231 17.20 -5.30 19.79
N ASP A 232 17.14 -6.40 20.54
CA ASP A 232 17.87 -7.64 20.28
C ASP A 232 17.13 -8.58 19.32
N ALA A 233 15.85 -8.31 19.04
CA ALA A 233 15.04 -9.09 18.14
C ALA A 233 15.26 -8.65 16.68
N VAL A 234 15.07 -9.58 15.75
CA VAL A 234 15.13 -9.26 14.32
C VAL A 234 13.89 -8.45 13.92
N TRP A 235 14.08 -7.41 13.12
CA TRP A 235 12.98 -6.71 12.45
C TRP A 235 12.50 -7.52 11.25
N PRO A 236 11.19 -7.87 11.11
CA PRO A 236 10.66 -8.47 9.89
C PRO A 236 10.89 -7.57 8.67
N HIS A 237 11.43 -8.14 7.61
CA HIS A 237 11.77 -7.39 6.38
C HIS A 237 11.91 -8.32 5.18
N ALA A 238 11.79 -7.75 3.99
CA ALA A 238 12.22 -8.34 2.73
C ALA A 238 13.49 -7.65 2.22
N TRP A 239 14.44 -8.42 1.74
CA TRP A 239 15.74 -7.90 1.35
C TRP A 239 16.39 -8.67 0.23
N GLU A 240 17.33 -8.02 -0.47
CA GLU A 240 18.28 -8.68 -1.35
C GLU A 240 19.69 -8.70 -0.73
N VAL A 241 20.39 -9.80 -0.93
CA VAL A 241 21.76 -9.96 -0.47
C VAL A 241 22.71 -9.42 -1.54
N TYR A 242 23.44 -8.36 -1.21
CA TYR A 242 24.38 -7.71 -2.14
C TYR A 242 25.85 -7.93 -1.78
N ASP A 243 26.15 -8.35 -0.56
CA ASP A 243 27.53 -8.63 -0.17
C ASP A 243 28.08 -9.84 -0.94
N GLU A 244 29.11 -9.61 -1.76
CA GLU A 244 29.70 -10.68 -2.60
C GLU A 244 30.19 -11.89 -1.80
N TYR A 245 30.66 -11.67 -0.57
CA TYR A 245 31.07 -12.75 0.29
C TYR A 245 29.88 -13.57 0.78
N VAL A 246 28.82 -12.91 1.20
CA VAL A 246 27.56 -13.55 1.63
C VAL A 246 26.90 -14.25 0.43
N MET A 247 26.79 -13.58 -0.73
CA MET A 247 26.26 -14.16 -1.97
C MET A 247 27.02 -15.42 -2.41
N GLY A 248 28.33 -15.45 -2.22
CA GLY A 248 29.15 -16.62 -2.53
C GLY A 248 28.80 -17.85 -1.70
N GLN A 249 28.18 -17.67 -0.53
CA GLN A 249 27.69 -18.74 0.34
C GLN A 249 26.25 -19.18 0.03
N LEU A 250 25.52 -18.42 -0.79
CA LEU A 250 24.13 -18.65 -1.13
C LEU A 250 23.95 -19.21 -2.55
N SER A 251 24.75 -20.19 -2.91
CA SER A 251 24.63 -20.90 -4.19
C SER A 251 24.49 -22.41 -3.97
N TYR A 252 23.32 -22.95 -4.30
CA TYR A 252 22.96 -24.35 -4.11
C TYR A 252 22.31 -24.93 -5.36
N SER A 253 22.64 -26.18 -5.73
CA SER A 253 22.11 -26.84 -6.94
C SER A 253 22.30 -26.02 -8.22
N GLY A 254 23.34 -25.17 -8.28
CA GLY A 254 23.59 -24.27 -9.43
C GLY A 254 22.66 -23.05 -9.50
N LYS A 255 21.84 -22.82 -8.47
CA LYS A 255 20.96 -21.66 -8.31
C LYS A 255 21.49 -20.74 -7.22
N ARG A 256 21.20 -19.44 -7.32
CA ARG A 256 21.59 -18.43 -6.34
C ARG A 256 20.37 -18.01 -5.52
N ILE A 257 20.58 -17.74 -4.25
CA ILE A 257 19.60 -17.09 -3.38
C ILE A 257 20.02 -15.64 -3.29
N LYS A 258 19.27 -14.76 -3.91
CA LYS A 258 19.47 -13.31 -3.90
C LYS A 258 18.53 -12.62 -2.93
N SER A 259 17.27 -13.02 -2.93
CA SER A 259 16.21 -12.37 -2.17
C SER A 259 15.71 -13.26 -1.05
N TYR A 260 15.35 -12.62 0.04
CA TYR A 260 14.71 -13.27 1.18
C TYR A 260 13.73 -12.32 1.87
N ALA A 261 12.83 -12.90 2.64
CA ALA A 261 12.03 -12.17 3.61
C ALA A 261 12.04 -12.91 4.94
N CYS A 262 11.70 -12.23 6.03
CA CYS A 262 11.61 -12.87 7.34
C CYS A 262 10.50 -12.29 8.20
N THR A 263 9.98 -13.10 9.12
CA THR A 263 9.06 -12.67 10.16
C THR A 263 9.20 -13.53 11.42
N SER A 264 8.62 -13.05 12.54
CA SER A 264 8.65 -13.74 13.82
C SER A 264 7.61 -14.86 13.91
N GLU A 265 7.84 -15.79 14.84
CA GLU A 265 6.87 -16.82 15.24
C GLU A 265 5.65 -16.24 15.93
N LEU A 266 5.88 -15.29 16.84
CA LEU A 266 4.89 -14.80 17.78
C LEU A 266 4.51 -13.35 17.50
N GLN A 267 3.24 -13.09 17.74
CA GLN A 267 2.63 -11.77 17.66
C GLN A 267 2.95 -10.93 18.90
N GLY A 268 3.11 -9.62 18.70
CA GLY A 268 3.36 -8.67 19.79
C GLY A 268 4.72 -8.83 20.42
N SER A 269 4.81 -8.56 21.73
CA SER A 269 6.04 -8.66 22.53
C SER A 269 5.88 -9.50 23.78
N VAL A 270 4.69 -10.07 24.00
CA VAL A 270 4.36 -10.90 25.16
C VAL A 270 3.30 -11.95 24.80
N GLY A 271 3.26 -13.05 25.54
CA GLY A 271 2.26 -14.10 25.34
C GLY A 271 2.78 -15.26 24.50
N SER A 272 1.88 -15.99 23.86
CA SER A 272 2.23 -17.16 23.05
C SER A 272 1.33 -17.30 21.82
N THR A 273 0.70 -16.21 21.39
CA THR A 273 -0.12 -16.17 20.18
C THR A 273 0.81 -16.22 18.97
N MET A 274 0.54 -17.16 18.06
CA MET A 274 1.28 -17.24 16.81
C MET A 274 0.99 -16.04 15.94
N CYS A 275 1.96 -15.57 15.16
CA CYS A 275 1.76 -14.52 14.15
C CYS A 275 0.64 -14.90 13.18
N GLY A 276 -0.03 -13.87 12.62
CA GLY A 276 -0.95 -14.03 11.50
C GLY A 276 -0.20 -14.12 10.16
N ILE A 277 -0.97 -14.20 9.07
CA ILE A 277 -0.42 -14.25 7.72
C ILE A 277 -0.08 -12.87 7.14
N GLY A 278 -0.51 -11.79 7.80
CA GLY A 278 -0.47 -10.45 7.20
C GLY A 278 0.92 -10.01 6.81
N THR A 279 1.89 -10.10 7.72
CA THR A 279 3.31 -9.78 7.44
C THR A 279 3.87 -10.70 6.35
N PHE A 280 3.59 -12.01 6.42
CA PHE A 280 4.02 -12.95 5.38
C PHE A 280 3.46 -12.56 4.00
N CYS A 281 2.16 -12.27 3.92
CA CYS A 281 1.53 -11.90 2.64
C CYS A 281 2.04 -10.55 2.12
N HIS A 282 2.30 -9.58 3.00
CA HIS A 282 2.93 -8.31 2.63
C HIS A 282 4.32 -8.53 2.02
N GLU A 283 5.22 -9.21 2.75
CA GLU A 283 6.57 -9.46 2.28
C GLU A 283 6.62 -10.33 1.00
N PHE A 284 5.73 -11.33 0.91
CA PHE A 284 5.62 -12.15 -0.28
C PHE A 284 5.02 -11.38 -1.48
N SER A 285 4.25 -10.32 -1.24
CA SER A 285 3.75 -9.43 -2.29
C SER A 285 4.87 -8.67 -2.99
N HIS A 286 5.98 -8.39 -2.28
CA HIS A 286 7.19 -7.85 -2.91
C HIS A 286 7.81 -8.86 -3.90
N VAL A 287 7.80 -10.15 -3.59
CA VAL A 287 8.23 -11.20 -4.52
C VAL A 287 7.38 -11.18 -5.80
N LEU A 288 6.09 -10.86 -5.68
CA LEU A 288 5.18 -10.72 -6.81
C LEU A 288 5.38 -9.40 -7.59
N GLY A 289 6.18 -8.46 -7.07
CA GLY A 289 6.54 -7.20 -7.72
C GLY A 289 5.79 -5.96 -7.23
N LEU A 290 5.00 -6.06 -6.15
CA LEU A 290 4.33 -4.91 -5.57
C LEU A 290 5.29 -4.09 -4.69
N PRO A 291 5.29 -2.74 -4.79
CA PRO A 291 6.04 -1.88 -3.88
C PRO A 291 5.25 -1.62 -2.60
N ASP A 292 5.90 -1.02 -1.61
CA ASP A 292 5.23 -0.40 -0.48
C ASP A 292 4.40 0.81 -0.92
N PHE A 293 3.18 0.92 -0.39
CA PHE A 293 2.32 2.07 -0.64
C PHE A 293 2.25 3.02 0.56
N TYR A 294 2.92 2.74 1.65
CA TYR A 294 3.16 3.74 2.69
C TYR A 294 4.34 4.66 2.32
N VAL A 295 4.51 5.74 3.07
CA VAL A 295 5.63 6.68 2.86
C VAL A 295 6.92 6.06 3.38
N THR A 296 7.80 5.67 2.47
CA THR A 296 9.13 5.14 2.79
C THR A 296 10.17 6.24 3.02
N ASP A 297 9.78 7.52 2.95
CA ASP A 297 10.61 8.70 3.26
C ASP A 297 10.06 9.44 4.48
N TYR A 298 10.73 9.33 5.63
CA TYR A 298 10.32 9.97 6.88
C TYR A 298 10.51 11.50 6.92
N GLY A 299 11.07 12.10 5.89
CA GLY A 299 11.03 13.56 5.68
C GLY A 299 9.62 14.07 5.36
N SER A 300 8.73 13.17 5.01
CA SER A 300 7.35 13.41 4.61
C SER A 300 6.39 12.68 5.55
N SER A 301 5.35 13.33 6.02
CA SER A 301 4.38 12.75 6.96
C SER A 301 2.95 12.87 6.44
N HIS A 302 2.78 12.74 5.14
CA HIS A 302 1.44 12.71 4.56
C HIS A 302 0.82 11.32 4.68
N LYS A 303 -0.47 11.21 4.41
CA LYS A 303 -1.24 9.98 4.51
C LYS A 303 -1.23 9.22 3.20
N THR A 304 -1.31 7.93 3.32
CA THR A 304 -1.39 6.92 2.27
C THR A 304 -2.61 6.04 2.54
N LEU A 305 -2.69 4.89 1.92
CA LEU A 305 -3.86 4.01 2.00
C LEU A 305 -4.16 3.46 3.40
N GLY A 306 -3.13 3.30 4.25
CA GLY A 306 -3.29 2.79 5.62
C GLY A 306 -3.92 1.40 5.66
N ASP A 307 -5.00 1.24 6.43
CA ASP A 307 -5.69 -0.03 6.62
C ASP A 307 -6.41 -0.56 5.35
N TRP A 308 -6.52 0.25 4.30
CA TRP A 308 -7.18 -0.14 3.06
C TRP A 308 -6.36 -1.07 2.18
N ASP A 309 -5.06 -1.17 2.41
CA ASP A 309 -4.13 -1.86 1.53
C ASP A 309 -3.11 -2.70 2.30
N ILE A 310 -2.81 -3.91 1.80
CA ILE A 310 -1.86 -4.81 2.44
C ILE A 310 -0.42 -4.31 2.32
N MET A 311 -0.09 -3.56 1.25
CA MET A 311 1.23 -2.95 1.07
C MET A 311 1.39 -1.64 1.87
N ASP A 312 0.48 -1.39 2.81
CA ASP A 312 0.51 -0.37 3.84
C ASP A 312 0.14 -1.01 5.20
N ALA A 313 -0.53 -0.34 6.09
CA ALA A 313 -0.86 -0.82 7.42
C ALA A 313 -1.90 -1.96 7.45
N GLY A 314 -2.58 -2.24 6.33
CA GLY A 314 -3.58 -3.31 6.23
C GLY A 314 -3.07 -4.70 6.61
N ALA A 315 -1.75 -4.95 6.46
CA ALA A 315 -1.12 -6.19 6.91
C ALA A 315 -1.41 -6.53 8.39
N TYR A 316 -1.72 -5.53 9.22
CA TYR A 316 -1.99 -5.71 10.66
C TYR A 316 -3.47 -5.86 11.02
N LEU A 317 -4.39 -5.83 10.05
CA LEU A 317 -5.82 -6.01 10.35
C LEU A 317 -6.10 -7.35 11.03
N ASN A 318 -6.99 -7.33 12.02
CA ASN A 318 -7.25 -8.49 12.88
C ASN A 318 -5.96 -9.08 13.47
N ASP A 319 -5.04 -8.23 13.92
CA ASP A 319 -3.73 -8.63 14.40
C ASP A 319 -2.94 -9.50 13.40
N GLY A 320 -3.03 -9.16 12.10
CA GLY A 320 -2.38 -9.88 11.02
C GLY A 320 -3.05 -11.18 10.58
N ASN A 321 -4.17 -11.57 11.21
CA ASN A 321 -4.85 -12.83 10.88
C ASN A 321 -5.80 -12.69 9.66
N THR A 322 -6.20 -11.47 9.33
CA THR A 322 -7.12 -11.20 8.22
C THR A 322 -6.71 -9.88 7.55
N PRO A 323 -5.61 -9.86 6.78
CA PRO A 323 -5.26 -8.70 5.97
C PRO A 323 -6.34 -8.43 4.92
N PRO A 324 -6.50 -7.18 4.41
CA PRO A 324 -7.47 -6.87 3.39
C PRO A 324 -7.11 -7.60 2.10
N THR A 325 -8.12 -7.94 1.29
CA THR A 325 -7.83 -8.49 -0.04
C THR A 325 -7.08 -7.47 -0.90
N TYR A 326 -6.35 -7.93 -1.89
CA TYR A 326 -5.77 -7.02 -2.88
C TYR A 326 -6.84 -6.14 -3.51
N SER A 327 -6.50 -4.85 -3.64
CA SER A 327 -7.30 -3.86 -4.35
C SER A 327 -7.40 -4.17 -5.85
N ALA A 328 -8.28 -3.49 -6.54
CA ALA A 328 -8.36 -3.57 -8.00
C ALA A 328 -7.04 -3.14 -8.66
N HIS A 329 -6.31 -2.18 -8.07
CA HIS A 329 -5.01 -1.74 -8.58
C HIS A 329 -3.97 -2.85 -8.52
N GLU A 330 -3.81 -3.49 -7.37
CA GLU A 330 -2.86 -4.59 -7.18
C GLU A 330 -3.19 -5.78 -8.07
N ARG A 331 -4.47 -6.16 -8.14
CA ARG A 331 -4.93 -7.24 -9.04
C ARG A 331 -4.71 -6.90 -10.51
N PHE A 332 -4.91 -5.65 -10.90
CA PHE A 332 -4.67 -5.17 -12.25
C PHE A 332 -3.18 -5.18 -12.59
N TYR A 333 -2.34 -4.68 -11.68
CA TYR A 333 -0.89 -4.69 -11.83
C TYR A 333 -0.35 -6.13 -12.02
N LEU A 334 -0.85 -7.08 -11.23
CA LEU A 334 -0.46 -8.50 -11.29
C LEU A 334 -1.13 -9.27 -12.44
N GLY A 335 -2.00 -8.63 -13.23
CA GLY A 335 -2.73 -9.28 -14.32
C GLY A 335 -3.83 -10.23 -13.85
N TRP A 336 -4.26 -10.13 -12.59
CA TRP A 336 -5.34 -10.98 -12.02
C TRP A 336 -6.73 -10.42 -12.26
N LEU A 337 -6.81 -9.14 -12.59
CA LEU A 337 -8.04 -8.43 -12.96
C LEU A 337 -7.78 -7.60 -14.21
N THR A 338 -8.76 -7.55 -15.11
CA THR A 338 -8.80 -6.62 -16.23
C THR A 338 -10.01 -5.72 -16.05
N PRO A 339 -9.83 -4.42 -15.71
CA PRO A 339 -10.96 -3.53 -15.47
C PRO A 339 -11.70 -3.20 -16.77
N GLU A 340 -12.98 -2.85 -16.65
CA GLU A 340 -13.78 -2.35 -17.78
C GLU A 340 -13.57 -0.85 -17.92
N ILE A 341 -13.33 -0.38 -19.16
CA ILE A 341 -13.17 1.06 -19.42
C ILE A 341 -14.54 1.73 -19.31
N LEU A 342 -14.67 2.65 -18.36
CA LEU A 342 -15.88 3.44 -18.17
C LEU A 342 -15.77 4.74 -18.99
N LYS A 343 -16.57 4.86 -20.05
CA LYS A 343 -16.54 5.99 -20.97
C LYS A 343 -17.91 6.45 -21.45
N ASP A 344 -18.88 5.58 -21.51
CA ASP A 344 -20.22 5.88 -21.99
C ASP A 344 -21.11 6.33 -20.82
N SER A 345 -21.90 7.40 -21.02
CA SER A 345 -22.87 7.84 -20.02
C SER A 345 -23.95 6.80 -19.78
N GLY A 346 -24.32 6.56 -18.52
CA GLY A 346 -25.35 5.58 -18.18
C GLY A 346 -25.32 5.19 -16.71
N ASP A 347 -26.19 4.23 -16.36
CA ASP A 347 -26.27 3.66 -15.02
C ASP A 347 -25.44 2.38 -14.95
N TYR A 348 -24.69 2.23 -13.87
CA TYR A 348 -23.75 1.15 -13.66
C TYR A 348 -23.95 0.46 -12.32
N VAL A 349 -23.51 -0.78 -12.25
CA VAL A 349 -23.57 -1.61 -11.04
C VAL A 349 -22.20 -2.19 -10.77
N LEU A 350 -21.77 -2.11 -9.52
CA LEU A 350 -20.48 -2.61 -9.05
C LEU A 350 -20.70 -3.56 -7.88
N GLU A 351 -20.59 -4.86 -8.18
CA GLU A 351 -20.63 -5.92 -7.18
C GLU A 351 -19.34 -5.94 -6.35
N GLU A 352 -19.38 -6.53 -5.16
CA GLU A 352 -18.23 -6.69 -4.29
C GLU A 352 -17.02 -7.29 -5.02
N LEU A 353 -15.86 -6.66 -4.87
CA LEU A 353 -14.63 -7.03 -5.59
C LEU A 353 -14.22 -8.50 -5.35
N GLN A 354 -14.30 -8.97 -4.11
CA GLN A 354 -13.94 -10.35 -3.77
C GLN A 354 -14.82 -11.39 -4.45
N LYS A 355 -16.09 -11.06 -4.75
CA LYS A 355 -17.05 -11.98 -5.36
C LYS A 355 -17.06 -11.91 -6.88
N SER A 356 -16.91 -10.70 -7.42
CA SER A 356 -17.09 -10.45 -8.85
C SER A 356 -15.78 -10.37 -9.63
N ASN A 357 -14.68 -10.00 -8.95
CA ASN A 357 -13.41 -9.63 -9.56
C ASN A 357 -13.59 -8.56 -10.66
N LYS A 358 -14.49 -7.58 -10.40
CA LYS A 358 -14.82 -6.50 -11.33
C LYS A 358 -14.39 -5.14 -10.77
N ALA A 359 -13.89 -4.30 -11.66
CA ALA A 359 -13.62 -2.89 -11.42
C ALA A 359 -13.81 -2.11 -12.71
N TYR A 360 -14.04 -0.80 -12.59
CA TYR A 360 -14.03 0.10 -13.72
C TYR A 360 -12.75 0.94 -13.70
N ILE A 361 -12.22 1.23 -14.91
CA ILE A 361 -11.10 2.16 -15.09
C ILE A 361 -11.57 3.38 -15.86
N ILE A 362 -11.17 4.55 -15.38
CA ILE A 362 -11.47 5.85 -15.98
C ILE A 362 -10.16 6.56 -16.27
N THR A 363 -10.00 7.02 -17.51
CA THR A 363 -8.86 7.84 -17.95
C THR A 363 -9.37 9.15 -18.53
N GLU A 364 -8.53 10.16 -18.56
CA GLU A 364 -8.90 11.48 -19.13
C GLU A 364 -9.35 11.38 -20.60
N ILE A 365 -8.80 10.44 -21.37
CA ILE A 365 -9.06 10.26 -22.80
C ILE A 365 -10.10 9.17 -23.12
N GLY A 366 -10.64 8.48 -22.11
CA GLY A 366 -11.62 7.40 -22.32
C GLY A 366 -11.06 6.11 -22.95
N GLU A 367 -9.72 5.97 -23.02
CA GLU A 367 -9.02 4.82 -23.58
C GLU A 367 -7.90 4.36 -22.65
N HIS A 368 -7.58 3.06 -22.64
CA HIS A 368 -6.47 2.49 -21.89
C HIS A 368 -5.99 1.19 -22.54
N ASN A 369 -4.68 0.88 -22.45
CA ASN A 369 -4.12 -0.34 -23.01
C ASN A 369 -4.46 -1.61 -22.22
N LEU A 370 -5.00 -1.46 -21.00
CA LEU A 370 -5.36 -2.54 -20.06
C LEU A 370 -4.19 -3.46 -19.70
N ASP A 371 -2.98 -2.92 -19.68
CA ASP A 371 -1.77 -3.54 -19.18
C ASP A 371 -1.38 -2.88 -17.86
N GLY A 372 -1.66 -3.55 -16.74
CA GLY A 372 -1.40 -3.00 -15.40
C GLY A 372 0.08 -2.86 -15.06
N GLY A 373 0.95 -3.68 -15.66
CA GLY A 373 2.40 -3.62 -15.49
C GLY A 373 3.07 -2.52 -16.34
N LYS A 374 2.39 -2.07 -17.41
CA LYS A 374 2.84 -0.98 -18.31
C LYS A 374 1.65 -0.14 -18.77
N PRO A 375 0.96 0.52 -17.86
CA PRO A 375 -0.29 1.22 -18.17
C PRO A 375 -0.06 2.42 -19.10
N ASN A 376 -0.95 2.56 -20.08
CA ASN A 376 -0.97 3.73 -20.97
C ASN A 376 -2.41 4.13 -21.31
N PRO A 377 -2.90 5.32 -20.89
CA PRO A 377 -2.16 6.31 -20.11
C PRO A 377 -1.77 5.78 -18.71
N ASN A 378 -0.69 6.32 -18.15
CA ASN A 378 -0.15 5.93 -16.85
C ASN A 378 -0.89 6.58 -15.67
N THR A 379 -1.81 7.49 -15.94
CA THR A 379 -2.68 8.13 -14.95
C THR A 379 -4.11 7.70 -15.18
N TYR A 380 -4.71 7.11 -14.16
CA TYR A 380 -6.08 6.59 -14.24
C TYR A 380 -6.72 6.53 -12.85
N PHE A 381 -8.04 6.36 -12.84
CA PHE A 381 -8.81 6.03 -11.63
C PHE A 381 -9.39 4.63 -11.77
N LEU A 382 -9.49 3.94 -10.65
CA LEU A 382 -10.22 2.67 -10.54
C LEU A 382 -11.39 2.84 -9.58
N LEU A 383 -12.51 2.22 -9.91
CA LEU A 383 -13.68 2.10 -9.07
C LEU A 383 -13.86 0.64 -8.70
N GLU A 384 -13.90 0.36 -7.41
CA GLU A 384 -14.14 -0.97 -6.86
C GLU A 384 -15.10 -0.92 -5.68
N ASN A 385 -15.79 -2.02 -5.42
CA ASN A 385 -16.71 -2.13 -4.28
C ASN A 385 -16.07 -2.98 -3.19
N ARG A 386 -15.78 -2.36 -2.04
CA ARG A 386 -15.24 -3.02 -0.84
C ARG A 386 -16.36 -3.22 0.17
N GLN A 387 -16.50 -4.45 0.64
CA GLN A 387 -17.51 -4.81 1.64
C GLN A 387 -16.83 -5.50 2.84
N LYS A 388 -17.36 -5.30 4.05
CA LYS A 388 -16.80 -5.90 5.27
C LYS A 388 -17.13 -7.39 5.38
N THR A 389 -16.68 -8.19 4.41
CA THR A 389 -16.87 -9.63 4.33
C THR A 389 -15.55 -10.32 3.96
N GLY A 390 -15.41 -11.61 4.28
CA GLY A 390 -14.21 -12.38 3.92
C GLY A 390 -12.92 -11.71 4.39
N TRP A 391 -11.99 -11.51 3.49
CA TRP A 391 -10.70 -10.83 3.78
C TRP A 391 -10.85 -9.36 4.16
N ASP A 392 -11.92 -8.70 3.71
CA ASP A 392 -12.21 -7.30 4.03
C ASP A 392 -13.05 -7.10 5.31
N ALA A 393 -13.29 -8.17 6.08
CA ALA A 393 -14.15 -8.11 7.27
C ALA A 393 -13.73 -7.06 8.31
N TYR A 394 -12.44 -6.77 8.37
CA TYR A 394 -11.86 -5.84 9.35
C TYR A 394 -11.50 -4.46 8.77
N LEU A 395 -11.84 -4.18 7.52
CA LEU A 395 -11.68 -2.85 6.93
C LEU A 395 -12.38 -1.77 7.78
N PRO A 396 -11.89 -0.52 7.77
CA PRO A 396 -12.48 0.60 8.52
C PRO A 396 -13.93 0.87 8.15
N GLY A 397 -14.29 0.66 6.87
CA GLY A 397 -15.63 0.91 6.32
C GLY A 397 -15.95 0.03 5.13
N HIS A 398 -17.02 0.37 4.41
CA HIS A 398 -17.47 -0.30 3.20
C HIS A 398 -18.05 0.71 2.21
N GLY A 399 -18.15 0.34 0.93
CA GLY A 399 -18.66 1.18 -0.13
C GLY A 399 -17.82 1.13 -1.40
N MET A 400 -18.04 2.06 -2.31
CA MET A 400 -17.22 2.25 -3.50
C MET A 400 -15.91 2.94 -3.13
N MET A 401 -14.79 2.28 -3.36
CA MET A 401 -13.46 2.87 -3.32
C MET A 401 -13.13 3.45 -4.69
N ILE A 402 -12.80 4.73 -4.71
CA ILE A 402 -12.23 5.39 -5.89
C ILE A 402 -10.75 5.58 -5.60
N SER A 403 -9.90 4.92 -6.36
CA SER A 403 -8.46 5.09 -6.25
C SER A 403 -7.89 5.79 -7.48
N LYS A 404 -6.78 6.50 -7.28
CA LYS A 404 -6.03 7.18 -8.33
C LYS A 404 -4.64 6.58 -8.43
N THR A 405 -4.24 6.21 -9.64
CA THR A 405 -2.87 5.80 -9.94
C THR A 405 -2.18 6.82 -10.84
N ILE A 406 -0.93 7.14 -10.51
CA ILE A 406 0.03 7.84 -11.37
C ILE A 406 1.24 6.92 -11.45
N TYR A 407 1.17 5.97 -12.38
CA TYR A 407 2.22 4.95 -12.51
C TYR A 407 3.52 5.56 -13.03
N ASP A 408 4.60 5.25 -12.33
CA ASP A 408 5.96 5.62 -12.70
C ASP A 408 6.86 4.41 -12.43
N GLU A 409 7.37 3.78 -13.49
CA GLU A 409 8.17 2.55 -13.39
C GLU A 409 9.38 2.74 -12.48
N ASP A 410 10.04 3.91 -12.52
CA ASP A 410 11.19 4.20 -11.67
C ASP A 410 10.79 4.32 -10.19
N LYS A 411 9.63 4.92 -9.89
CA LYS A 411 9.13 5.02 -8.52
C LYS A 411 8.70 3.66 -7.97
N TRP A 412 8.00 2.85 -8.77
CA TRP A 412 7.65 1.47 -8.40
C TRP A 412 8.90 0.63 -8.17
N TYR A 413 9.82 0.70 -9.12
CA TYR A 413 11.10 0.03 -9.04
C TYR A 413 11.91 0.45 -7.81
N ASN A 414 11.86 1.72 -7.42
CA ASN A 414 12.60 2.25 -6.28
C ASN A 414 11.80 2.23 -4.95
N ASN A 415 10.65 1.55 -4.87
CA ASN A 415 9.78 1.47 -3.68
C ASN A 415 9.44 2.84 -3.06
N VAL A 416 9.24 3.84 -3.89
CA VAL A 416 8.96 5.22 -3.47
C VAL A 416 7.72 5.82 -4.15
N PRO A 417 6.68 5.02 -4.51
CA PRO A 417 5.56 5.52 -5.28
C PRO A 417 4.86 6.67 -4.57
N ASN A 418 4.73 6.60 -3.25
CA ASN A 418 3.96 7.54 -2.44
C ASN A 418 4.81 8.54 -1.62
N ASN A 419 6.11 8.67 -1.90
CA ASN A 419 6.96 9.60 -1.14
C ASN A 419 6.71 11.09 -1.44
N ASP A 420 6.13 11.42 -2.60
CA ASP A 420 5.74 12.80 -2.92
C ASP A 420 4.29 13.05 -2.55
N LYS A 421 4.07 13.81 -1.46
CA LYS A 421 2.72 14.17 -0.97
C LYS A 421 1.84 14.91 -1.98
N ASN A 422 2.42 15.54 -3.00
CA ASN A 422 1.67 16.28 -4.00
C ASN A 422 1.39 15.44 -5.25
N SER A 423 2.03 14.26 -5.37
CA SER A 423 1.92 13.37 -6.52
C SER A 423 2.17 11.94 -6.06
N GLN A 424 1.27 11.44 -5.22
CA GLN A 424 1.27 10.04 -4.81
C GLN A 424 1.03 9.14 -6.04
N GLY A 425 1.81 8.08 -6.14
CA GLY A 425 1.72 7.13 -7.25
C GLY A 425 0.46 6.28 -7.19
N TYR A 426 -0.03 5.97 -5.97
CA TYR A 426 -1.28 5.26 -5.74
C TYR A 426 -1.90 5.71 -4.42
N ASP A 427 -3.15 6.17 -4.47
CA ASP A 427 -3.89 6.63 -3.30
C ASP A 427 -5.39 6.55 -3.52
N ILE A 428 -6.17 6.56 -2.44
CA ILE A 428 -7.63 6.63 -2.51
C ILE A 428 -8.10 8.08 -2.51
N ILE A 429 -9.30 8.27 -3.06
CA ILE A 429 -10.04 9.53 -2.95
C ILE A 429 -10.98 9.41 -1.75
N GLU A 430 -10.66 10.08 -0.66
CA GLU A 430 -11.51 10.07 0.52
C GLU A 430 -12.82 10.80 0.26
N ALA A 431 -13.94 10.09 0.41
CA ALA A 431 -15.27 10.66 0.16
C ALA A 431 -15.57 11.87 1.06
N ASP A 432 -15.13 11.88 2.32
CA ASP A 432 -15.32 13.01 3.24
C ASP A 432 -14.28 14.13 3.02
N GLY A 433 -13.33 13.95 2.10
CA GLY A 433 -12.27 14.90 1.75
C GLY A 433 -11.30 15.18 2.88
N LYS A 434 -11.18 14.26 3.82
CA LYS A 434 -10.28 14.38 4.95
C LYS A 434 -9.32 13.22 4.94
N ALA A 435 -8.11 13.46 4.47
CA ALA A 435 -7.03 12.51 4.68
C ALA A 435 -7.00 12.06 6.16
N PRO A 436 -6.87 10.76 6.45
CA PRO A 436 -6.97 10.26 7.82
C PRO A 436 -5.94 10.94 8.73
N ASN A 437 -6.37 11.31 9.94
CA ASN A 437 -5.44 11.75 10.98
C ASN A 437 -4.79 10.50 11.61
N GLY A 438 -3.62 10.12 11.17
CA GLY A 438 -2.96 8.89 11.56
C GLY A 438 -2.72 7.99 10.34
N SER A 439 -2.13 6.84 10.52
CA SER A 439 -1.83 5.89 9.44
C SER A 439 -3.00 4.97 9.10
N TYR A 440 -4.22 5.32 9.47
CA TYR A 440 -5.36 4.41 9.41
C TYR A 440 -6.46 4.97 8.52
N GLY A 441 -7.07 4.12 7.72
CA GLY A 441 -8.30 4.40 6.99
C GLY A 441 -9.49 4.66 7.94
N LYS A 442 -10.53 5.29 7.43
CA LYS A 442 -11.77 5.59 8.18
C LYS A 442 -12.98 5.18 7.39
N ALA A 443 -14.06 4.90 8.12
CA ALA A 443 -15.34 4.52 7.52
C ALA A 443 -15.96 5.60 6.61
N GLY A 444 -15.48 6.85 6.68
CA GLY A 444 -15.91 7.95 5.84
C GLY A 444 -15.18 8.09 4.51
N ASP A 445 -14.14 7.28 4.28
CA ASP A 445 -13.27 7.40 3.09
C ASP A 445 -13.94 6.85 1.82
N LEU A 446 -14.84 5.88 1.93
CA LEU A 446 -15.52 5.27 0.80
C LEU A 446 -16.89 5.90 0.51
N PHE A 447 -17.37 5.75 -0.73
CA PHE A 447 -18.65 6.27 -1.20
C PHE A 447 -19.76 5.21 -1.13
N PRO A 448 -21.02 5.56 -0.74
CA PRO A 448 -21.37 6.82 -0.07
C PRO A 448 -20.85 6.87 1.36
N GLY A 449 -20.46 5.75 1.94
CA GLY A 449 -19.89 5.57 3.27
C GLY A 449 -20.67 6.26 4.40
N THR A 450 -20.02 6.44 5.53
CA THR A 450 -20.62 7.16 6.66
C THR A 450 -20.77 8.66 6.42
N SER A 451 -20.00 9.22 5.49
CA SER A 451 -20.08 10.62 5.06
C SER A 451 -21.29 10.91 4.17
N LYS A 452 -21.93 9.86 3.61
CA LYS A 452 -23.10 9.93 2.72
C LYS A 452 -22.85 10.81 1.49
N ILE A 453 -21.64 10.77 0.95
CA ILE A 453 -21.28 11.46 -0.28
C ILE A 453 -21.65 10.58 -1.47
N THR A 454 -22.58 11.05 -2.29
CA THR A 454 -23.17 10.27 -3.38
C THR A 454 -22.70 10.71 -4.76
N SER A 455 -21.71 11.60 -4.85
CA SER A 455 -21.19 12.05 -6.14
C SER A 455 -19.74 12.52 -6.05
N TYR A 456 -19.01 12.36 -7.16
CA TYR A 456 -17.64 12.84 -7.32
C TYR A 456 -17.35 13.18 -8.78
N VAL A 457 -16.49 14.17 -9.05
CA VAL A 457 -16.10 14.59 -10.41
C VAL A 457 -14.64 14.24 -10.65
N LEU A 458 -14.39 13.47 -11.71
CA LEU A 458 -13.05 13.08 -12.16
C LEU A 458 -12.63 13.91 -13.37
N TYR A 459 -11.35 14.28 -13.43
CA TYR A 459 -10.77 15.08 -14.53
C TYR A 459 -11.50 16.40 -14.86
N ALA A 460 -12.35 16.89 -13.95
CA ALA A 460 -13.31 17.98 -14.23
C ALA A 460 -14.17 17.74 -15.49
N LYS A 461 -14.40 16.48 -15.84
CA LYS A 461 -15.05 16.03 -17.07
C LYS A 461 -16.08 14.94 -16.83
N TYR A 462 -15.82 14.02 -15.93
CA TYR A 462 -16.68 12.89 -15.66
C TYR A 462 -17.35 13.04 -14.30
N LEU A 463 -18.66 12.99 -14.29
CA LEU A 463 -19.46 12.96 -13.07
C LEU A 463 -19.84 11.52 -12.73
N ILE A 464 -19.47 11.06 -11.55
CA ILE A 464 -20.05 9.89 -10.90
C ILE A 464 -21.10 10.42 -9.93
N ALA A 465 -22.35 10.02 -10.06
CA ALA A 465 -23.45 10.50 -9.23
C ALA A 465 -24.39 9.37 -8.81
N ASP A 466 -25.35 9.72 -7.96
CA ASP A 466 -26.38 8.80 -7.47
C ASP A 466 -25.78 7.51 -6.91
N ILE A 467 -24.63 7.63 -6.25
CA ILE A 467 -23.95 6.48 -5.63
C ILE A 467 -24.83 5.99 -4.49
N GLU A 468 -25.35 4.78 -4.64
CA GLU A 468 -26.22 4.11 -3.68
C GLU A 468 -25.67 2.71 -3.37
N GLU A 469 -25.78 2.31 -2.12
CA GLU A 469 -25.41 0.96 -1.66
C GLU A 469 -26.65 0.25 -1.12
N VAL A 470 -26.96 -0.89 -1.75
CA VAL A 470 -28.09 -1.75 -1.33
C VAL A 470 -27.60 -3.19 -1.26
N ASP A 471 -27.71 -3.80 -0.10
CA ASP A 471 -27.32 -5.21 0.15
C ASP A 471 -25.88 -5.53 -0.31
N GLY A 472 -24.97 -4.57 -0.16
CA GLY A 472 -23.55 -4.71 -0.51
C GLY A 472 -23.25 -4.55 -2.01
N VAL A 473 -24.22 -4.14 -2.80
CA VAL A 473 -24.06 -3.82 -4.22
C VAL A 473 -24.13 -2.30 -4.37
N ILE A 474 -23.20 -1.74 -5.13
CA ILE A 474 -23.16 -0.31 -5.45
C ILE A 474 -23.82 -0.08 -6.81
N SER A 475 -24.74 0.87 -6.88
CA SER A 475 -25.23 1.45 -8.13
C SER A 475 -24.82 2.91 -8.22
N PHE A 476 -24.56 3.39 -9.43
CA PHE A 476 -24.19 4.79 -9.67
C PHE A 476 -24.49 5.16 -11.12
N SER A 477 -24.68 6.46 -11.39
CA SER A 477 -24.69 7.04 -12.72
C SER A 477 -23.31 7.59 -13.09
N PHE A 478 -22.93 7.44 -14.34
CA PHE A 478 -21.71 8.01 -14.92
C PHE A 478 -22.09 8.90 -16.10
N GLU A 479 -21.61 10.14 -16.10
CA GLU A 479 -21.87 11.12 -17.15
C GLU A 479 -20.56 11.74 -17.62
N GLU A 480 -20.35 11.73 -18.95
CA GLU A 480 -19.32 12.55 -19.59
C GLU A 480 -19.88 13.94 -19.87
N GLU A 481 -19.24 14.99 -19.36
CA GLU A 481 -19.58 16.35 -19.77
C GLU A 481 -19.23 16.53 -21.25
N GLN A 482 -20.24 16.74 -22.07
CA GLN A 482 -20.00 17.16 -23.46
C GLN A 482 -19.42 18.59 -23.42
N GLU A 483 -18.24 18.78 -23.98
CA GLU A 483 -17.80 20.13 -24.35
C GLU A 483 -18.85 20.69 -25.31
N VAL A 484 -19.74 21.51 -24.80
CA VAL A 484 -20.62 22.28 -25.66
C VAL A 484 -19.72 23.25 -26.40
N SER A 485 -19.44 22.93 -27.66
CA SER A 485 -18.86 23.90 -28.58
C SER A 485 -19.78 25.14 -28.58
N VAL A 486 -19.29 26.22 -28.02
CA VAL A 486 -20.02 27.49 -28.00
C VAL A 486 -20.01 28.03 -29.45
N ASP A 487 -20.93 27.57 -30.26
CA ASP A 487 -21.37 28.33 -31.41
C ASP A 487 -22.12 29.54 -30.86
N ASN A 488 -21.54 30.69 -31.12
CA ASN A 488 -21.98 32.02 -30.72
C ASN A 488 -23.48 32.21 -30.93
N GLU A 489 -24.29 32.12 -29.88
CA GLU A 489 -25.48 32.98 -29.74
C GLU A 489 -25.78 33.21 -28.26
N GLU A 490 -25.80 34.45 -27.88
CA GLU A 490 -25.98 35.12 -26.62
C GLU A 490 -26.98 34.47 -25.63
N CYS A 491 -26.42 33.71 -24.67
CA CYS A 491 -26.99 33.67 -23.32
C CYS A 491 -25.89 34.04 -22.34
N VAL A 492 -25.82 35.29 -21.96
CA VAL A 492 -24.83 35.82 -21.02
C VAL A 492 -25.29 35.49 -19.62
N PHE A 493 -24.79 34.36 -19.02
CA PHE A 493 -24.82 34.24 -17.58
C PHE A 493 -23.77 35.21 -17.01
N GLY A 494 -24.21 36.15 -16.20
CA GLY A 494 -23.33 37.04 -15.47
C GLY A 494 -23.04 36.48 -14.09
N LEU A 495 -21.80 36.13 -13.82
CA LEU A 495 -21.36 35.87 -12.44
C LEU A 495 -20.92 37.20 -11.82
N ILE A 496 -21.60 37.63 -10.75
CA ILE A 496 -21.21 38.80 -9.95
C ILE A 496 -20.71 38.28 -8.62
N SER A 497 -19.38 38.34 -8.40
CA SER A 497 -18.78 38.02 -7.09
C SER A 497 -18.73 39.26 -6.21
N ARG A 498 -19.17 39.14 -4.97
CA ARG A 498 -19.01 40.12 -3.88
C ARG A 498 -18.18 39.49 -2.77
N LEU A 499 -17.70 40.29 -1.84
CA LEU A 499 -16.96 39.78 -0.69
C LEU A 499 -17.86 38.80 0.10
N ASN A 500 -17.55 37.52 0.06
CA ASN A 500 -18.26 36.38 0.66
C ASN A 500 -19.59 35.94 0.00
N ASP A 501 -20.08 36.62 -1.06
CA ASP A 501 -21.29 36.22 -1.78
C ASP A 501 -21.07 36.27 -3.28
N SER A 502 -21.65 35.30 -3.99
CA SER A 502 -21.70 35.30 -5.45
C SER A 502 -23.15 35.19 -5.92
N GLU A 503 -23.46 35.87 -7.02
CA GLU A 503 -24.78 35.83 -7.65
C GLU A 503 -24.61 35.41 -9.11
N LEU A 504 -25.29 34.33 -9.47
CA LEU A 504 -25.39 33.87 -10.85
C LEU A 504 -26.64 34.48 -11.46
N LEU A 505 -26.48 35.32 -12.50
CA LEU A 505 -27.57 36.02 -13.18
C LEU A 505 -27.90 35.35 -14.52
N GLY A 506 -29.16 35.53 -14.98
CA GLY A 506 -29.61 35.04 -16.27
C GLY A 506 -29.91 33.55 -16.33
N VAL A 507 -30.11 32.93 -15.14
CA VAL A 507 -30.54 31.53 -15.02
C VAL A 507 -32.06 31.46 -15.05
N SER A 508 -32.60 30.38 -15.63
CA SER A 508 -34.04 30.11 -15.67
C SER A 508 -34.56 29.49 -14.38
N VAL A 509 -35.85 29.61 -14.11
CA VAL A 509 -36.49 28.84 -13.04
C VAL A 509 -36.37 27.35 -13.35
N GLY A 510 -35.91 26.56 -12.36
CA GLY A 510 -35.67 25.14 -12.51
C GLY A 510 -34.24 24.79 -12.92
N THR A 511 -33.38 25.81 -13.22
CA THR A 511 -31.94 25.56 -13.45
C THR A 511 -31.31 24.95 -12.20
N ILE A 512 -30.58 23.86 -12.37
CA ILE A 512 -29.87 23.19 -11.29
C ILE A 512 -28.39 23.61 -11.35
N VAL A 513 -27.86 24.03 -10.21
CA VAL A 513 -26.46 24.41 -10.08
C VAL A 513 -25.78 23.54 -9.06
N TYR A 514 -24.72 22.90 -9.47
CA TYR A 514 -23.81 22.16 -8.61
C TYR A 514 -22.54 22.98 -8.40
N CYS A 515 -22.01 22.99 -7.20
CA CYS A 515 -20.73 23.60 -6.88
C CYS A 515 -19.76 22.54 -6.36
N TYR A 516 -18.60 22.49 -6.95
CA TYR A 516 -17.53 21.57 -6.55
C TYR A 516 -16.31 22.37 -6.09
N ASP A 517 -15.51 21.80 -5.18
CA ASP A 517 -14.20 22.36 -4.83
C ASP A 517 -13.14 22.06 -5.91
N GLY A 518 -11.92 22.56 -5.68
CA GLY A 518 -10.82 22.44 -6.64
C GLY A 518 -10.32 21.01 -6.88
N VAL A 519 -10.78 20.04 -6.05
CA VAL A 519 -10.47 18.62 -6.19
C VAL A 519 -11.65 17.78 -6.68
N GLY A 520 -12.76 18.44 -7.06
CA GLY A 520 -13.92 17.79 -7.69
C GLY A 520 -15.01 17.31 -6.71
N ARG A 521 -14.89 17.61 -5.41
CA ARG A 521 -15.90 17.24 -4.41
C ARG A 521 -17.09 18.19 -4.44
N LEU A 522 -18.34 17.64 -4.47
CA LEU A 522 -19.55 18.42 -4.42
C LEU A 522 -19.68 19.15 -3.08
N LEU A 523 -19.74 20.48 -3.13
CA LEU A 523 -19.97 21.32 -1.95
C LEU A 523 -21.46 21.55 -1.68
N TRP A 524 -22.24 21.82 -2.73
CA TRP A 524 -23.68 22.00 -2.65
C TRP A 524 -24.37 21.88 -4.01
N ARG A 525 -25.65 21.55 -3.98
CA ARG A 525 -26.58 21.59 -5.11
C ARG A 525 -27.73 22.57 -4.79
N LYS A 526 -28.06 23.45 -5.72
CA LYS A 526 -29.18 24.38 -5.58
C LYS A 526 -30.01 24.39 -6.87
N GLU A 527 -31.33 24.54 -6.71
CA GLU A 527 -32.26 24.76 -7.81
C GLU A 527 -32.68 26.23 -7.82
N CYS A 528 -32.66 26.83 -9.00
CA CYS A 528 -33.00 28.24 -9.16
C CYS A 528 -34.52 28.42 -9.15
N VAL A 529 -35.02 29.23 -8.25
CA VAL A 529 -36.46 29.56 -8.11
C VAL A 529 -36.83 30.92 -8.70
N GLY A 530 -35.83 31.60 -9.32
CA GLY A 530 -36.00 32.95 -9.91
C GLY A 530 -35.05 33.14 -11.10
N ASN A 531 -34.74 34.39 -11.44
CA ASN A 531 -33.85 34.73 -12.53
C ASN A 531 -32.38 34.88 -12.10
N SER A 532 -32.10 34.60 -10.83
CA SER A 532 -30.74 34.58 -10.26
C SER A 532 -30.64 33.58 -9.14
N LEU A 533 -29.41 33.14 -8.84
CA LEU A 533 -29.06 32.26 -7.76
C LEU A 533 -27.93 32.87 -6.94
N THR A 534 -28.19 33.14 -5.68
CA THR A 534 -27.17 33.61 -4.73
C THR A 534 -26.59 32.45 -3.94
N PHE A 535 -25.28 32.44 -3.77
CA PHE A 535 -24.57 31.41 -2.99
C PHE A 535 -23.34 32.00 -2.30
N ASP A 536 -22.97 31.38 -1.17
CA ASP A 536 -21.72 31.70 -0.50
C ASP A 536 -20.54 31.23 -1.35
N THR A 537 -19.58 32.09 -1.57
CA THR A 537 -18.37 31.78 -2.35
C THR A 537 -17.48 30.82 -1.53
N PRO A 538 -17.20 29.62 -2.02
CA PRO A 538 -16.25 28.73 -1.36
C PRO A 538 -14.86 29.35 -1.27
N ASN A 539 -14.11 29.05 -0.22
CA ASN A 539 -12.70 29.47 -0.12
C ASN A 539 -11.84 28.66 -1.09
N GLY A 540 -11.11 29.34 -1.98
CA GLY A 540 -10.21 28.72 -2.96
C GLY A 540 -10.91 28.38 -4.28
N LEU A 541 -10.23 27.58 -5.11
CA LEU A 541 -10.74 27.17 -6.44
C LEU A 541 -12.03 26.36 -6.29
N TYR A 542 -13.04 26.76 -7.07
CA TYR A 542 -14.31 26.03 -7.17
C TYR A 542 -14.81 25.97 -8.60
N VAL A 543 -15.69 25.00 -8.88
CA VAL A 543 -16.33 24.79 -10.19
C VAL A 543 -17.84 24.81 -10.00
N LEU A 544 -18.55 25.62 -10.78
CA LEU A 544 -20.01 25.58 -10.87
C LEU A 544 -20.41 24.84 -12.14
N ARG A 545 -21.23 23.80 -12.00
CA ARG A 545 -21.92 23.13 -13.10
C ARG A 545 -23.38 23.59 -13.10
N ILE A 546 -23.82 24.16 -14.19
CA ILE A 546 -25.15 24.78 -14.35
C ILE A 546 -25.91 23.98 -15.39
N ILE A 547 -27.04 23.42 -15.01
CA ILE A 547 -27.92 22.63 -15.90
C ILE A 547 -29.23 23.39 -16.07
N ASP A 548 -29.49 23.85 -17.32
CA ASP A 548 -30.71 24.54 -17.72
C ASP A 548 -31.39 23.79 -18.88
N GLY A 549 -32.32 22.91 -18.55
CA GLY A 549 -32.90 21.96 -19.50
C GLY A 549 -31.85 20.99 -20.04
N GLU A 550 -31.64 20.98 -21.36
CA GLU A 550 -30.61 20.15 -22.01
C GLU A 550 -29.23 20.84 -22.07
N ASN A 551 -29.13 22.09 -21.62
CA ASN A 551 -27.88 22.86 -21.66
C ASN A 551 -27.07 22.69 -20.36
N VAL A 552 -25.81 22.31 -20.48
CA VAL A 552 -24.88 22.21 -19.35
C VAL A 552 -23.76 23.23 -19.56
N ARG A 553 -23.39 23.96 -18.52
CA ARG A 553 -22.28 24.93 -18.51
C ARG A 553 -21.44 24.80 -17.29
N VAL A 554 -20.14 25.08 -17.42
CA VAL A 554 -19.18 25.05 -16.33
C VAL A 554 -18.50 26.41 -16.18
N ILE A 555 -18.50 26.92 -14.94
CA ILE A 555 -17.81 28.16 -14.56
C ILE A 555 -16.78 27.84 -13.50
N LYS A 556 -15.53 28.27 -13.70
CA LYS A 556 -14.48 28.18 -12.70
C LYS A 556 -14.39 29.49 -11.92
N GLY A 557 -14.38 29.43 -10.59
CA GLY A 557 -14.17 30.53 -9.67
C GLY A 557 -12.94 30.30 -8.78
N ILE A 558 -12.35 31.39 -8.25
CA ILE A 558 -11.20 31.37 -7.35
C ILE A 558 -11.54 32.12 -6.09
#